data_d0f43d4688917456e0702a521d03d5f8
#
_entry.id   d0f43d4688917456e0702a521d03d5f8
#
_cell.length_a   1.000
_cell.length_b   1.000
_cell.length_c   1.000
_cell.angle_alpha   90.00
_cell.angle_beta   90.00
_cell.angle_gamma   90.00
#
_symmetry.space_group_name_H-M   'P 1'
#
loop_
_entity.id
_entity.type
_entity.pdbx_description
1 polymer ?
#
loop_
_entity_poly.entity_id
_entity_poly.type
_entity_poly.pdbx_seq_one_letter_code
_entity_poly.pdbx_strand_id
1 'polypeptide(L)' 'QVIKDIIWGWQCKRAIKKANKLSKLLGMKYYVIYMNGSLKVVPKRTIRELVAKHRFRKGVKVADIERRAIYVTH' A
#
# COMPACT_ATOMS: atom_id res chain seq x y z
N GLN A 1 -20.27 8.79 10.26
CA GLN A 1 -19.05 8.00 10.39
C GLN A 1 -19.21 6.56 9.96
N VAL A 2 -20.43 6.01 10.11
CA VAL A 2 -20.73 4.68 9.54
C VAL A 2 -20.51 4.70 8.03
N ILE A 3 -20.88 5.79 7.37
CA ILE A 3 -20.69 5.94 5.92
C ILE A 3 -19.20 5.95 5.57
N LYS A 4 -18.39 6.64 6.38
CA LYS A 4 -16.94 6.68 6.15
C LYS A 4 -16.32 5.28 6.29
N ASP A 5 -16.79 4.51 7.28
CA ASP A 5 -16.27 3.15 7.50
C ASP A 5 -16.64 2.24 6.35
N ILE A 6 -17.86 2.36 5.82
CA ILE A 6 -18.31 1.58 4.67
C ILE A 6 -17.49 1.93 3.43
N ILE A 7 -17.28 3.22 3.16
CA ILE A 7 -16.48 3.68 2.02
C ILE A 7 -15.04 3.20 2.17
N TRP A 8 -14.47 3.30 3.37
CA TRP A 8 -13.13 2.83 3.65
C TRP A 8 -13.00 1.33 3.37
N GLY A 9 -13.98 0.54 3.83
CA GLY A 9 -13.99 -0.90 3.59
C GLY A 9 -14.02 -1.24 2.11
N TRP A 10 -14.82 -0.51 1.32
CA TRP A 10 -14.88 -0.69 -0.13
C TRP A 10 -13.57 -0.35 -0.79
N GLN A 11 -12.95 0.77 -0.39
CA GLN A 11 -11.67 1.18 -0.94
C GLN A 11 -10.58 0.14 -0.64
N CYS A 12 -10.58 -0.39 0.58
CA CYS A 12 -9.64 -1.44 0.97
C CYS A 12 -9.84 -2.69 0.12
N LYS A 13 -11.09 -3.13 -0.07
CA LYS A 13 -11.39 -4.30 -0.89
C LYS A 13 -10.92 -4.13 -2.32
N ARG A 14 -11.17 -2.97 -2.91
CA ARG A 14 -10.72 -2.66 -4.28
C ARG A 14 -9.21 -2.67 -4.37
N ALA A 15 -8.55 -2.05 -3.40
CA ALA A 15 -7.09 -1.99 -3.38
C ALA A 15 -6.48 -3.39 -3.23
N ILE A 16 -7.03 -4.20 -2.32
CA ILE A 16 -6.57 -5.57 -2.12
C ILE A 16 -6.75 -6.40 -3.38
N LYS A 17 -7.92 -6.29 -4.02
CA LYS A 17 -8.19 -7.02 -5.25
C LYS A 17 -7.21 -6.61 -6.36
N LYS A 18 -6.96 -5.32 -6.50
CA LYS A 18 -5.99 -4.80 -7.46
C LYS A 18 -4.58 -5.30 -7.17
N ALA A 19 -4.20 -5.28 -5.90
CA ALA A 19 -2.88 -5.75 -5.48
C ALA A 19 -2.69 -7.23 -5.82
N ASN A 20 -3.68 -8.07 -5.53
CA ASN A 20 -3.62 -9.49 -5.84
C ASN A 20 -3.53 -9.73 -7.33
N LYS A 21 -4.31 -9.00 -8.12
CA LYS A 21 -4.30 -9.11 -9.58
C LYS A 21 -2.92 -8.76 -10.14
N LEU A 22 -2.35 -7.64 -9.70
CA LEU A 22 -1.04 -7.20 -10.16
C LEU A 22 0.06 -8.15 -9.73
N SER A 23 -0.02 -8.63 -8.49
CA SER A 23 0.95 -9.59 -7.96
C SER A 23 0.96 -10.86 -8.79
N LYS A 24 -0.23 -11.35 -9.15
CA LYS A 24 -0.37 -12.57 -9.94
C LYS A 24 0.13 -12.37 -11.37
N LEU A 25 -0.17 -11.22 -11.97
CA LEU A 25 0.24 -10.90 -13.33
C LEU A 25 1.74 -10.70 -13.46
N LEU A 26 2.34 -10.01 -12.50
CA LEU A 26 3.73 -9.59 -12.60
C LEU A 26 4.68 -10.44 -11.75
N GLY A 27 4.17 -11.36 -10.97
CA GLY A 27 4.99 -12.23 -10.14
C GLY A 27 5.75 -11.51 -9.03
N MET A 28 5.23 -10.39 -8.55
CA MET A 28 5.85 -9.57 -7.54
C MET A 28 4.91 -9.35 -6.36
N LYS A 29 5.50 -9.15 -5.18
CA LYS A 29 4.70 -8.77 -4.01
C LYS A 29 4.25 -7.33 -4.12
N TYR A 30 2.97 -7.09 -3.84
CA TYR A 30 2.40 -5.76 -3.81
C TYR A 30 1.90 -5.44 -2.41
N TYR A 31 2.01 -4.17 -2.05
CA TYR A 31 1.62 -3.66 -0.74
C TYR A 31 0.50 -2.64 -0.92
N VAL A 32 -0.50 -2.71 -0.05
CA VAL A 32 -1.53 -1.68 0.01
C VAL A 32 -1.18 -0.78 1.18
N ILE A 33 -0.83 0.45 0.87
CA ILE A 33 -0.45 1.43 1.89
C ILE A 33 -1.36 2.65 1.82
N TYR A 34 -1.48 3.35 2.94
CA TYR A 34 -2.21 4.60 3.02
C TYR A 34 -1.21 5.75 3.04
N MET A 35 -1.31 6.62 2.06
CA MET A 35 -0.39 7.75 1.92
C MET A 35 -1.09 8.93 1.28
N ASN A 36 -0.87 10.13 1.84
CA ASN A 36 -1.42 11.38 1.32
C ASN A 36 -2.94 11.34 1.15
N GLY A 37 -3.63 10.74 2.13
CA GLY A 37 -5.08 10.70 2.14
C GLY A 37 -5.71 9.68 1.22
N SER A 38 -4.94 8.78 0.62
CA SER A 38 -5.49 7.75 -0.26
C SER A 38 -4.74 6.44 -0.14
N LEU A 39 -5.39 5.37 -0.60
CA LEU A 39 -4.78 4.06 -0.66
C LEU A 39 -3.95 3.93 -1.92
N LYS A 40 -2.75 3.37 -1.78
CA LYS A 40 -1.85 3.13 -2.89
C LYS A 40 -1.50 1.65 -2.95
N VAL A 41 -1.50 1.08 -4.14
CA VAL A 41 -1.06 -0.28 -4.40
C VAL A 41 0.30 -0.20 -5.08
N VAL A 42 1.34 -0.60 -4.36
CA VAL A 42 2.71 -0.42 -4.85
C VAL A 42 3.55 -1.67 -4.60
N PRO A 43 4.49 -1.98 -5.50
CA PRO A 43 5.45 -3.04 -5.26
C PRO A 43 6.55 -2.57 -4.31
N LYS A 44 7.32 -3.51 -3.77
CA LYS A 44 8.39 -3.19 -2.84
C LYS A 44 9.40 -2.19 -3.44
N ARG A 45 9.67 -2.32 -4.73
CA ARG A 45 10.59 -1.41 -5.43
C ARG A 45 10.13 0.04 -5.32
N THR A 46 8.84 0.28 -5.50
CA THR A 46 8.28 1.63 -5.40
C THR A 46 8.39 2.16 -3.97
N ILE A 47 8.19 1.31 -2.97
CA ILE A 47 8.38 1.70 -1.58
C ILE A 47 9.81 2.16 -1.33
N ARG A 48 10.79 1.43 -1.85
CA ARG A 48 12.19 1.81 -1.73
C ARG A 48 12.46 3.17 -2.39
N GLU A 49 11.88 3.40 -3.56
CA GLU A 49 12.03 4.68 -4.26
C GLU A 49 11.40 5.82 -3.46
N LEU A 50 10.22 5.61 -2.90
CA LEU A 50 9.55 6.63 -2.10
C LEU A 50 10.36 6.99 -0.85
N VAL A 51 10.94 6.01 -0.20
CA VAL A 51 11.79 6.22 0.96
C VAL A 51 13.06 6.99 0.54
N ALA A 52 13.67 6.59 -0.57
CA ALA A 52 14.88 7.23 -1.08
C ALA A 52 14.63 8.69 -1.48
N LYS A 53 13.43 8.99 -1.96
CA LYS A 53 13.04 10.36 -2.37
C LYS A 53 12.49 11.18 -1.21
N HIS A 54 12.55 10.66 0.01
CA HIS A 54 12.08 11.34 1.21
C HIS A 54 10.59 11.72 1.15
N ARG A 55 9.78 10.87 0.51
CA ARG A 55 8.32 11.08 0.41
C ARG A 55 7.61 10.79 1.73
N PHE A 56 8.28 10.07 2.62
CA PHE A 56 7.81 9.80 3.97
C PHE A 56 8.57 10.69 4.95
N ARG A 57 8.16 10.61 6.22
CA ARG A 57 8.86 11.36 7.27
C ARG A 57 10.33 10.95 7.34
N LYS A 58 11.16 11.90 7.71
CA LYS A 58 12.59 11.65 7.93
C LYS A 58 12.78 10.49 8.92
N GLY A 59 13.67 9.58 8.59
CA GLY A 59 13.96 8.44 9.44
C GLY A 59 13.11 7.20 9.19
N VAL A 60 12.10 7.30 8.31
CA VAL A 60 11.27 6.14 7.96
C VAL A 60 12.05 5.22 7.04
N LYS A 61 12.07 3.94 7.38
CA LYS A 61 12.74 2.90 6.59
C LYS A 61 11.72 2.06 5.84
N VAL A 62 12.20 1.32 4.83
CA VAL A 62 11.35 0.42 4.04
C VAL A 62 10.62 -0.57 4.96
N ALA A 63 11.32 -1.14 5.94
CA ALA A 63 10.73 -2.10 6.87
C ALA A 63 9.57 -1.49 7.66
N ASP A 64 9.65 -0.21 7.98
CA ASP A 64 8.56 0.48 8.70
C ASP A 64 7.31 0.57 7.84
N ILE A 65 7.48 0.89 6.56
CA ILE A 65 6.36 0.98 5.63
C ILE A 65 5.73 -0.40 5.43
N GLU A 66 6.55 -1.43 5.25
CA GLU A 66 6.05 -2.79 5.09
C GLU A 66 5.24 -3.24 6.30
N ARG A 67 5.71 -2.87 7.50
CA ARG A 67 5.02 -3.23 8.75
C ARG A 67 3.68 -2.53 8.89
N ARG A 68 3.56 -1.31 8.36
CA ARG A 68 2.34 -0.51 8.42
C ARG A 68 1.41 -0.74 7.24
N ALA A 69 1.79 -1.57 6.29
CA ALA A 69 0.95 -1.86 5.14
C ALA A 69 -0.37 -2.48 5.60
N ILE A 70 -1.46 -2.04 4.98
CA ILE A 70 -2.80 -2.57 5.27
C ILE A 70 -2.91 -4.01 4.81
N TYR A 71 -2.25 -4.32 3.71
CA TYR A 71 -2.29 -5.65 3.12
C TYR A 71 -1.03 -5.89 2.31
N VAL A 72 -0.57 -7.12 2.32
CA VAL A 72 0.59 -7.56 1.53
C VAL A 72 0.19 -8.82 0.79
N THR A 73 0.41 -8.86 -0.52
CA THR A 73 0.16 -10.06 -1.32
C THR A 73 1.22 -11.11 -1.03
N HIS A 74 0.84 -12.34 -1.22
CA HIS A 74 1.75 -13.48 -1.03
C HIS A 74 2.44 -13.92 -2.29
#